data_267acf5e69bdb97859de298494185946
#
_entry.id   267acf5e69bdb97859de298494185946
#
_cell.length_a   1.000
_cell.length_b   1.000
_cell.length_c   1.000
_cell.angle_alpha   90.00
_cell.angle_beta   90.00
_cell.angle_gamma   90.00
#
_symmetry.space_group_name_H-M   'P 1'
#
loop_
_entity.id
_entity.type
_entity.pdbx_description
1 polymer ?
#
loop_
_entity_poly.entity_id
_entity_poly.type
_entity_poly.pdbx_seq_one_letter_code
_entity_poly.pdbx_strand_id
1 'polypeptide(L)'
;FDKNTAYIAIDNHKYGDFQPYLYKTTNRGKTWRSIKGNIPDRTLIWRIVQDHVKPELLFTATEFGIFFTTNGGNNWVKLSGTPVISFRDLAIQRRENDLVGASFGRSFYIFDDYSVLRTVSKKQMEEEDILFPTRKSWWYIPRSHLDFYSKKGQLGAGHFVAENPEYGAVFTYYLKEDIKT
;
A
#
# COMPACT_ATOMS: atom_id res chain seq x y z
N PHE A 1 3.73 -16.43 -6.44
CA PHE A 1 4.99 -17.02 -5.99
C PHE A 1 4.89 -18.54 -5.76
N ASP A 2 4.16 -18.98 -4.78
CA ASP A 2 4.03 -20.40 -4.45
C ASP A 2 2.57 -20.85 -4.59
N LYS A 3 2.34 -21.90 -5.41
CA LYS A 3 1.02 -22.49 -5.67
C LYS A 3 0.37 -23.15 -4.45
N ASN A 4 1.12 -23.34 -3.39
CA ASN A 4 0.62 -23.91 -2.14
C ASN A 4 0.21 -22.86 -1.12
N THR A 5 0.56 -21.59 -1.38
CA THR A 5 0.32 -20.46 -0.47
C THR A 5 -0.91 -19.66 -0.91
N ALA A 6 -1.78 -19.38 0.04
CA ALA A 6 -2.91 -18.49 -0.13
C ALA A 6 -3.15 -17.67 1.13
N TYR A 7 -3.84 -16.56 0.95
CA TYR A 7 -4.23 -15.64 2.01
C TYR A 7 -5.73 -15.47 2.01
N ILE A 8 -6.33 -15.29 3.18
CA ILE A 8 -7.74 -15.01 3.33
C ILE A 8 -7.96 -13.94 4.40
N ALA A 9 -8.75 -12.94 4.06
CA ALA A 9 -9.34 -11.99 5.00
C ALA A 9 -10.81 -12.39 5.20
N ILE A 10 -11.25 -12.42 6.44
CA ILE A 10 -12.62 -12.82 6.82
C ILE A 10 -13.21 -11.70 7.65
N ASP A 11 -14.48 -11.43 7.40
CA ASP A 11 -15.28 -10.44 8.08
C ASP A 11 -16.50 -11.12 8.71
N ASN A 12 -16.81 -10.80 9.95
CA ASN A 12 -17.93 -11.36 10.70
C ASN A 12 -18.76 -10.27 11.43
N HIS A 13 -18.64 -9.01 10.97
CA HIS A 13 -19.27 -7.85 11.62
C HIS A 13 -20.80 -7.96 11.70
N LYS A 14 -21.44 -8.65 10.75
CA LYS A 14 -22.90 -8.88 10.75
C LYS A 14 -23.40 -9.61 11.99
N TYR A 15 -22.52 -10.33 12.69
CA TYR A 15 -22.81 -11.04 13.93
C TYR A 15 -22.23 -10.33 15.15
N GLY A 16 -21.84 -9.05 15.02
CA GLY A 16 -21.27 -8.26 16.12
C GLY A 16 -19.81 -8.56 16.42
N ASP A 17 -19.13 -9.35 15.58
CA ASP A 17 -17.74 -9.70 15.75
C ASP A 17 -16.87 -8.83 14.83
N PHE A 18 -16.08 -7.94 15.42
CA PHE A 18 -15.25 -6.96 14.74
C PHE A 18 -13.75 -7.31 14.78
N GLN A 19 -13.40 -8.55 15.13
CA GLN A 19 -12.00 -8.96 15.23
C GLN A 19 -11.32 -9.01 13.85
N PRO A 20 -10.00 -8.69 13.80
CA PRO A 20 -9.23 -8.79 12.55
C PRO A 20 -8.92 -10.26 12.24
N TYR A 21 -9.58 -10.80 11.25
CA TYR A 21 -9.35 -12.16 10.78
C TYR A 21 -8.54 -12.16 9.49
N LEU A 22 -7.26 -12.50 9.61
CA LEU A 22 -6.32 -12.58 8.50
C LEU A 22 -5.48 -13.84 8.64
N TYR A 23 -5.56 -14.70 7.63
CA TYR A 23 -4.92 -16.01 7.69
C TYR A 23 -4.08 -16.29 6.44
N LYS A 24 -3.07 -17.12 6.62
CA LYS A 24 -2.20 -17.66 5.58
C LYS A 24 -2.18 -19.17 5.65
N THR A 25 -2.26 -19.83 4.50
CA THR A 25 -1.90 -21.24 4.33
C THR A 25 -0.64 -21.35 3.48
N THR A 26 0.14 -22.41 3.68
CA THR A 26 1.30 -22.78 2.84
C THR A 26 1.20 -24.22 2.35
N ASN A 27 0.03 -24.85 2.51
CA ASN A 27 -0.21 -26.25 2.17
C ASN A 27 -1.56 -26.48 1.49
N ARG A 28 -1.95 -25.57 0.59
CA ARG A 28 -3.21 -25.62 -0.19
C ARG A 28 -4.46 -25.65 0.69
N GLY A 29 -4.46 -24.89 1.77
CA GLY A 29 -5.63 -24.77 2.64
C GLY A 29 -5.84 -25.90 3.64
N LYS A 30 -4.91 -26.86 3.76
CA LYS A 30 -5.04 -27.93 4.76
C LYS A 30 -4.94 -27.40 6.18
N THR A 31 -4.08 -26.40 6.40
CA THR A 31 -3.98 -25.68 7.67
C THR A 31 -3.85 -24.18 7.42
N TRP A 32 -4.34 -23.40 8.37
CA TRP A 32 -4.31 -21.94 8.32
C TRP A 32 -3.69 -21.40 9.61
N ARG A 33 -2.82 -20.42 9.49
CA ARG A 33 -2.27 -19.68 10.63
C ARG A 33 -2.69 -18.23 10.56
N SER A 34 -3.00 -17.63 11.70
CA SER A 34 -3.26 -16.21 11.78
C SER A 34 -1.98 -15.41 11.50
N ILE A 35 -2.12 -14.37 10.69
CA ILE A 35 -1.07 -13.39 10.38
C ILE A 35 -1.54 -11.96 10.70
N LYS A 36 -2.53 -11.83 11.60
CA LYS A 36 -3.01 -10.50 12.04
C LYS A 36 -1.93 -9.68 12.75
N GLY A 37 -0.90 -10.35 13.31
CA GLY A 37 0.18 -9.72 14.04
C GLY A 37 -0.32 -8.72 15.07
N ASN A 38 0.18 -7.49 14.98
CA ASN A 38 -0.15 -6.37 15.84
C ASN A 38 -1.28 -5.46 15.30
N ILE A 39 -2.04 -5.89 14.29
CA ILE A 39 -3.24 -5.14 13.88
C ILE A 39 -4.16 -5.01 15.09
N PRO A 40 -4.62 -3.79 15.44
CA PRO A 40 -5.44 -3.56 16.62
C PRO A 40 -6.73 -4.39 16.59
N ASP A 41 -7.16 -4.84 17.75
CA ASP A 41 -8.47 -5.48 17.90
C ASP A 41 -9.60 -4.53 17.44
N ARG A 42 -10.71 -5.10 17.02
CA ARG A 42 -11.87 -4.39 16.45
C ARG A 42 -11.54 -3.65 15.13
N THR A 43 -10.55 -4.10 14.41
CA THR A 43 -10.18 -3.60 13.06
C THR A 43 -10.61 -4.62 12.01
N LEU A 44 -11.72 -4.37 11.33
CA LEU A 44 -12.16 -5.22 10.22
C LEU A 44 -11.16 -5.18 9.07
N ILE A 45 -10.89 -6.34 8.51
CA ILE A 45 -10.00 -6.51 7.36
C ILE A 45 -10.82 -6.89 6.14
N TRP A 46 -10.72 -6.09 5.08
CA TRP A 46 -11.53 -6.26 3.86
C TRP A 46 -10.77 -6.95 2.74
N ARG A 47 -9.51 -6.64 2.59
CA ARG A 47 -8.70 -7.14 1.48
C ARG A 47 -7.25 -7.32 1.90
N ILE A 48 -6.59 -8.33 1.33
CA ILE A 48 -5.14 -8.49 1.38
C ILE A 48 -4.61 -8.63 -0.04
N VAL A 49 -3.49 -7.98 -0.32
CA VAL A 49 -2.74 -8.11 -1.57
C VAL A 49 -1.27 -8.33 -1.28
N GLN A 50 -0.63 -9.15 -2.11
CA GLN A 50 0.79 -9.47 -2.01
C GLN A 50 1.56 -8.71 -3.08
N ASP A 51 2.70 -8.13 -2.72
CA ASP A 51 3.62 -7.55 -3.71
C ASP A 51 4.04 -8.61 -4.73
N HIS A 52 4.23 -8.18 -5.96
CA HIS A 52 4.56 -9.08 -7.06
C HIS A 52 6.06 -9.37 -7.20
N VAL A 53 6.91 -8.75 -6.37
CA VAL A 53 8.38 -8.93 -6.36
C VAL A 53 8.85 -9.55 -5.04
N LYS A 54 8.42 -9.01 -3.89
CA LYS A 54 8.81 -9.47 -2.56
C LYS A 54 7.65 -10.19 -1.87
N PRO A 55 7.70 -11.52 -1.72
CA PRO A 55 6.57 -12.29 -1.19
C PRO A 55 6.21 -11.98 0.27
N GLU A 56 7.12 -11.42 1.06
CA GLU A 56 6.88 -10.99 2.44
C GLU A 56 6.24 -9.62 2.55
N LEU A 57 6.23 -8.82 1.48
CA LEU A 57 5.57 -7.54 1.43
C LEU A 57 4.10 -7.73 1.09
N LEU A 58 3.25 -7.43 2.08
CA LEU A 58 1.80 -7.55 1.97
C LEU A 58 1.17 -6.22 2.34
N PHE A 59 0.02 -5.93 1.74
CA PHE A 59 -0.82 -4.79 2.10
C PHE A 59 -2.21 -5.30 2.48
N THR A 60 -2.84 -4.65 3.45
CA THR A 60 -4.21 -4.98 3.83
C THR A 60 -5.08 -3.74 3.98
N ALA A 61 -6.26 -3.80 3.39
CA ALA A 61 -7.31 -2.80 3.53
C ALA A 61 -8.11 -3.08 4.79
N THR A 62 -8.31 -2.06 5.60
CA THR A 62 -9.03 -2.16 6.86
C THR A 62 -10.11 -1.09 6.99
N GLU A 63 -10.90 -1.18 8.06
CA GLU A 63 -11.90 -0.15 8.42
C GLU A 63 -11.25 1.21 8.75
N PHE A 64 -9.97 1.24 9.15
CA PHE A 64 -9.28 2.44 9.62
C PHE A 64 -8.04 2.82 8.83
N GLY A 65 -8.00 2.46 7.55
CA GLY A 65 -6.88 2.76 6.66
C GLY A 65 -6.24 1.52 6.05
N ILE A 66 -5.04 1.70 5.52
CA ILE A 66 -4.25 0.65 4.89
C ILE A 66 -3.07 0.32 5.81
N PHE A 67 -2.77 -0.95 5.97
CA PHE A 67 -1.58 -1.43 6.67
C PHE A 67 -0.69 -2.22 5.70
N PHE A 68 0.61 -2.20 5.95
CA PHE A 68 1.56 -3.03 5.23
C PHE A 68 2.46 -3.80 6.20
N THR A 69 3.07 -4.86 5.70
CA THR A 69 4.09 -5.64 6.40
C THR A 69 5.21 -6.01 5.44
N THR A 70 6.45 -5.98 5.91
CA THR A 70 7.64 -6.40 5.16
C THR A 70 8.18 -7.77 5.59
N ASN A 71 7.49 -8.42 6.54
CA ASN A 71 7.91 -9.67 7.15
C ASN A 71 6.80 -10.76 7.18
N GLY A 72 5.91 -10.73 6.18
CA GLY A 72 4.90 -11.77 5.96
C GLY A 72 3.79 -11.81 6.99
N GLY A 73 3.47 -10.68 7.63
CA GLY A 73 2.37 -10.52 8.56
C GLY A 73 2.73 -10.70 10.04
N ASN A 74 4.03 -10.76 10.39
CA ASN A 74 4.42 -10.80 11.79
C ASN A 74 4.23 -9.44 12.46
N ASN A 75 4.56 -8.35 11.72
CA ASN A 75 4.37 -6.97 12.15
C ASN A 75 3.72 -6.17 11.03
N TRP A 76 2.70 -5.39 11.38
CA TRP A 76 2.00 -4.49 10.48
C TRP A 76 2.24 -3.04 10.88
N VAL A 77 2.43 -2.19 9.88
CA VAL A 77 2.60 -0.74 10.03
C VAL A 77 1.47 -0.07 9.27
N LYS A 78 0.81 0.90 9.89
CA LYS A 78 -0.21 1.70 9.20
C LYS A 78 0.47 2.59 8.17
N LEU A 79 -0.03 2.56 6.94
CA LEU A 79 0.47 3.40 5.86
C LEU A 79 0.12 4.86 6.17
N SER A 80 1.14 5.69 6.37
CA SER A 80 0.97 7.14 6.56
C SER A 80 0.46 7.81 5.29
N GLY A 81 -0.15 8.99 5.43
CA GLY A 81 -0.74 9.71 4.30
C GLY A 81 -2.12 9.20 3.87
N THR A 82 -2.56 8.05 4.34
CA THR A 82 -3.94 7.58 4.11
C THR A 82 -4.88 8.12 5.19
N PRO A 83 -6.10 8.58 4.83
CA PRO A 83 -7.08 9.01 5.83
C PRO A 83 -7.57 7.83 6.68
N VAL A 84 -8.12 8.15 7.86
CA VAL A 84 -8.75 7.16 8.74
C VAL A 84 -10.18 6.92 8.25
N ILE A 85 -10.29 6.12 7.20
CA ILE A 85 -11.56 5.71 6.59
C ILE A 85 -11.49 4.23 6.21
N SER A 86 -12.65 3.64 5.94
CA SER A 86 -12.72 2.27 5.47
C SER A 86 -12.19 2.15 4.03
N PHE A 87 -11.20 1.30 3.82
CA PHE A 87 -10.78 0.85 2.50
C PHE A 87 -11.33 -0.54 2.24
N ARG A 88 -12.09 -0.69 1.15
CA ARG A 88 -12.80 -1.94 0.84
C ARG A 88 -12.06 -2.83 -0.12
N ASP A 89 -11.21 -2.27 -0.96
CA ASP A 89 -10.40 -3.04 -1.90
C ASP A 89 -9.02 -2.42 -2.09
N LEU A 90 -8.07 -3.25 -2.50
CA LEU A 90 -6.71 -2.90 -2.88
C LEU A 90 -6.34 -3.58 -4.19
N ALA A 91 -5.64 -2.84 -5.04
CA ALA A 91 -5.02 -3.36 -6.24
C ALA A 91 -3.58 -2.85 -6.39
N ILE A 92 -2.71 -3.67 -6.95
CA ILE A 92 -1.33 -3.27 -7.28
C ILE A 92 -1.24 -3.06 -8.78
N GLN A 93 -0.89 -1.85 -9.18
CA GLN A 93 -0.49 -1.53 -10.54
C GLN A 93 0.99 -1.90 -10.69
N ARG A 94 1.24 -3.04 -11.34
CA ARG A 94 2.57 -3.68 -11.32
C ARG A 94 3.64 -2.96 -12.13
N ARG A 95 3.27 -2.23 -13.17
CA ARG A 95 4.20 -1.54 -14.06
C ARG A 95 4.93 -0.40 -13.36
N GLU A 96 4.17 0.41 -12.59
CA GLU A 96 4.69 1.58 -11.88
C GLU A 96 4.91 1.32 -10.38
N ASN A 97 4.48 0.15 -9.88
CA ASN A 97 4.50 -0.23 -8.47
C ASN A 97 3.61 0.66 -7.59
N ASP A 98 2.45 1.03 -8.11
CA ASP A 98 1.49 1.84 -7.37
C ASP A 98 0.53 0.95 -6.59
N LEU A 99 0.17 1.38 -5.39
CA LEU A 99 -0.89 0.76 -4.61
C LEU A 99 -2.15 1.61 -4.73
N VAL A 100 -3.20 1.02 -5.27
CA VAL A 100 -4.51 1.67 -5.42
C VAL A 100 -5.45 1.16 -4.34
N GLY A 101 -5.97 2.07 -3.52
CA GLY A 101 -6.95 1.78 -2.47
C GLY A 101 -8.32 2.34 -2.82
N ALA A 102 -9.34 1.49 -2.82
CA ALA A 102 -10.74 1.88 -2.99
C ALA A 102 -11.37 2.11 -1.63
N SER A 103 -11.72 3.36 -1.32
CA SER A 103 -12.36 3.72 -0.07
C SER A 103 -13.88 3.59 -0.12
N PHE A 104 -14.51 3.42 1.02
CA PHE A 104 -15.95 3.47 1.12
C PHE A 104 -16.45 4.92 1.12
N GLY A 105 -17.01 5.33 -0.01
CA GLY A 105 -17.66 6.64 -0.17
C GLY A 105 -16.71 7.84 -0.40
N ARG A 106 -15.40 7.63 -0.50
CA ARG A 106 -14.42 8.72 -0.71
C ARG A 106 -13.42 8.46 -1.83
N SER A 107 -13.88 7.81 -2.92
CA SER A 107 -13.11 7.59 -4.14
C SER A 107 -11.86 6.70 -3.95
N PHE A 108 -10.90 6.82 -4.85
CA PHE A 108 -9.68 6.05 -4.89
C PHE A 108 -8.51 6.86 -4.35
N TYR A 109 -7.58 6.17 -3.71
CA TYR A 109 -6.30 6.71 -3.26
C TYR A 109 -5.18 5.94 -3.93
N ILE A 110 -4.20 6.65 -4.44
CA ILE A 110 -3.04 6.07 -5.10
C ILE A 110 -1.81 6.42 -4.28
N PHE A 111 -1.07 5.39 -3.90
CA PHE A 111 0.25 5.51 -3.34
C PHE A 111 1.25 5.16 -4.43
N ASP A 112 1.85 6.22 -5.01
CA ASP A 112 2.79 6.10 -6.10
C ASP A 112 4.08 5.44 -5.64
N ASP A 113 4.57 4.48 -6.42
CA ASP A 113 5.85 3.79 -6.24
C ASP A 113 6.18 3.35 -4.81
N TYR A 114 5.47 2.34 -4.36
CA TYR A 114 5.77 1.73 -3.05
C TYR A 114 7.02 0.84 -3.05
N SER A 115 7.79 0.77 -4.15
CA SER A 115 8.90 -0.19 -4.31
C SER A 115 9.99 -0.05 -3.25
N VAL A 116 10.16 1.12 -2.65
CA VAL A 116 11.07 1.36 -1.51
C VAL A 116 10.79 0.43 -0.33
N LEU A 117 9.54 0.02 -0.12
CA LEU A 117 9.17 -0.90 0.96
C LEU A 117 9.73 -2.32 0.78
N ARG A 118 10.21 -2.65 -0.42
CA ARG A 118 10.88 -3.93 -0.67
C ARG A 118 12.26 -4.01 -0.03
N THR A 119 12.93 -2.87 0.11
CA THR A 119 14.32 -2.79 0.58
C THR A 119 14.42 -2.30 2.03
N VAL A 120 13.39 -1.62 2.53
CA VAL A 120 13.35 -1.13 3.90
C VAL A 120 13.47 -2.26 4.92
N SER A 121 14.38 -2.11 5.87
CA SER A 121 14.47 -2.94 7.06
C SER A 121 14.64 -2.09 8.31
N LYS A 122 14.04 -2.54 9.42
CA LYS A 122 14.15 -1.83 10.70
C LYS A 122 15.61 -1.65 11.13
N LYS A 123 16.43 -2.68 10.91
CA LYS A 123 17.86 -2.64 11.25
C LYS A 123 18.60 -1.53 10.53
N GLN A 124 18.42 -1.41 9.20
CA GLN A 124 19.07 -0.35 8.43
C GLN A 124 18.64 1.06 8.88
N MET A 125 17.34 1.25 9.14
CA MET A 125 16.83 2.54 9.62
C MET A 125 17.38 2.93 11.00
N GLU A 126 17.75 1.96 11.83
CA GLU A 126 18.39 2.20 13.13
C GLU A 126 19.89 2.51 13.03
N GLU A 127 20.54 2.10 11.93
CA GLU A 127 22.00 2.20 11.78
C GLU A 127 22.44 3.42 10.96
N GLU A 128 21.75 3.77 9.86
CA GLU A 128 22.22 4.75 8.87
C GLU A 128 21.11 5.52 8.16
N ASP A 129 21.49 6.63 7.53
CA ASP A 129 20.67 7.32 6.55
C ASP A 129 20.62 6.51 5.26
N ILE A 130 19.48 6.48 4.59
CA ILE A 130 19.27 5.65 3.42
C ILE A 130 18.81 6.51 2.24
N LEU A 131 19.52 6.43 1.12
CA LEU A 131 19.02 6.86 -0.18
C LEU A 131 18.56 5.61 -0.94
N PHE A 132 17.27 5.53 -1.19
CA PHE A 132 16.70 4.40 -1.91
C PHE A 132 17.00 4.46 -3.40
N PRO A 133 17.12 3.30 -4.10
CA PRO A 133 17.27 3.28 -5.54
C PRO A 133 16.14 4.01 -6.24
N THR A 134 16.47 4.91 -7.15
CA THR A 134 15.48 5.60 -7.98
C THR A 134 14.95 4.68 -9.07
N ARG A 135 13.65 4.75 -9.33
CA ARG A 135 13.08 4.07 -10.48
C ARG A 135 13.47 4.77 -11.78
N LYS A 136 13.34 4.06 -12.89
CA LYS A 136 13.48 4.64 -14.24
C LYS A 136 12.42 5.74 -14.44
N SER A 137 12.87 6.95 -14.74
CA SER A 137 11.98 8.06 -15.07
C SER A 137 11.73 8.08 -16.59
N TRP A 138 10.48 8.38 -16.94
CA TRP A 138 10.10 8.49 -18.33
C TRP A 138 10.39 9.90 -18.85
N TRP A 139 11.01 9.97 -20.02
CA TRP A 139 11.13 11.22 -20.76
C TRP A 139 9.92 11.37 -21.67
N TYR A 140 9.05 12.33 -21.40
CA TYR A 140 7.89 12.63 -22.24
C TYR A 140 7.53 14.12 -22.12
N ILE A 141 6.78 14.61 -23.09
CA ILE A 141 6.23 15.96 -23.03
C ILE A 141 4.81 15.86 -22.44
N PRO A 142 4.56 16.41 -21.24
CA PRO A 142 3.23 16.39 -20.64
C PRO A 142 2.25 17.14 -21.56
N ARG A 143 1.12 16.53 -21.89
CA ARG A 143 0.05 17.13 -22.66
C ARG A 143 -1.28 16.85 -22.00
N SER A 144 -2.13 17.89 -21.93
CA SER A 144 -3.56 17.74 -21.66
C SER A 144 -4.33 17.88 -22.96
N HIS A 145 -5.35 17.07 -23.15
CA HIS A 145 -6.19 17.14 -24.37
C HIS A 145 -7.10 18.36 -24.39
N LEU A 146 -7.48 18.90 -23.22
CA LEU A 146 -8.46 19.97 -23.09
C LEU A 146 -7.90 21.24 -22.44
N ASP A 147 -6.76 21.14 -21.77
CA ASP A 147 -6.12 22.27 -21.09
C ASP A 147 -4.60 22.08 -21.08
N PHE A 148 -3.89 22.97 -21.76
CA PHE A 148 -2.43 22.92 -21.89
C PHE A 148 -1.68 23.25 -20.60
N TYR A 149 -2.36 23.83 -19.61
CA TYR A 149 -1.75 24.29 -18.35
C TYR A 149 -2.18 23.49 -17.12
N SER A 150 -3.08 22.52 -17.28
CA SER A 150 -3.55 21.73 -16.15
C SER A 150 -2.57 20.63 -15.77
N LYS A 151 -2.19 20.58 -14.50
CA LYS A 151 -1.44 19.45 -13.92
C LYS A 151 -2.31 18.21 -13.67
N LYS A 152 -3.62 18.32 -13.86
CA LYS A 152 -4.58 17.25 -13.61
C LYS A 152 -4.97 16.54 -14.91
N GLY A 153 -5.17 15.23 -14.83
CA GLY A 153 -5.78 14.47 -15.92
C GLY A 153 -7.21 14.96 -16.17
N GLN A 154 -7.57 15.17 -17.44
CA GLN A 154 -8.92 15.59 -17.79
C GLN A 154 -9.59 14.55 -18.69
N LEU A 155 -10.57 13.86 -18.13
CA LEU A 155 -11.51 13.02 -18.87
C LEU A 155 -12.96 13.40 -18.51
N GLY A 156 -13.24 14.71 -18.40
CA GLY A 156 -14.57 15.27 -18.27
C GLY A 156 -15.07 15.57 -16.85
N ALA A 157 -14.49 15.05 -15.78
CA ALA A 157 -14.93 15.29 -14.40
C ALA A 157 -13.78 15.82 -13.52
N GLY A 158 -13.28 17.00 -13.83
CA GLY A 158 -12.07 17.56 -13.24
C GLY A 158 -12.14 18.00 -11.77
N HIS A 159 -13.30 17.92 -11.09
CA HIS A 159 -13.43 18.47 -9.73
C HIS A 159 -12.81 17.61 -8.64
N PHE A 160 -12.77 16.28 -8.81
CA PHE A 160 -12.27 15.32 -7.81
C PHE A 160 -11.08 14.51 -8.32
N VAL A 161 -10.27 15.10 -9.16
CA VAL A 161 -9.07 14.46 -9.73
C VAL A 161 -7.84 15.03 -9.03
N ALA A 162 -6.99 14.14 -8.52
CA ALA A 162 -5.69 14.52 -7.99
C ALA A 162 -4.76 15.02 -9.11
N GLU A 163 -3.74 15.76 -8.73
CA GLU A 163 -2.68 16.13 -9.65
C GLU A 163 -1.89 14.88 -10.10
N ASN A 164 -1.35 14.93 -11.30
CA ASN A 164 -0.43 13.91 -11.78
C ASN A 164 0.85 13.92 -10.94
N PRO A 165 1.56 12.78 -10.80
CA PRO A 165 2.89 12.75 -10.20
C PRO A 165 3.81 13.78 -10.85
N GLU A 166 4.74 14.34 -10.07
CA GLU A 166 5.72 15.32 -10.59
C GLU A 166 6.56 14.70 -11.70
N TYR A 167 6.84 15.51 -12.71
CA TYR A 167 7.66 15.11 -13.84
C TYR A 167 9.13 15.03 -13.44
N GLY A 168 9.78 13.92 -13.78
CA GLY A 168 11.21 13.75 -13.57
C GLY A 168 11.57 12.55 -12.68
N ALA A 169 12.79 12.56 -12.18
CA ALA A 169 13.27 11.56 -11.24
C ALA A 169 12.84 11.91 -9.82
N VAL A 170 12.25 10.95 -9.13
CA VAL A 170 11.87 11.08 -7.72
C VAL A 170 12.90 10.34 -6.87
N PHE A 171 13.48 11.04 -5.90
CA PHE A 171 14.42 10.50 -4.94
C PHE A 171 13.71 10.29 -3.61
N THR A 172 13.68 9.06 -3.13
CA THR A 172 13.16 8.72 -1.80
C THR A 172 14.33 8.45 -0.89
N TYR A 173 14.32 9.06 0.30
CA TYR A 173 15.36 8.89 1.29
C TYR A 173 14.77 8.78 2.70
N TYR A 174 15.56 8.23 3.59
CA TYR A 174 15.28 8.19 5.02
C TYR A 174 16.46 8.82 5.76
N LEU A 175 16.16 9.69 6.70
CA LEU A 175 17.14 10.27 7.62
C LEU A 175 16.88 9.71 9.02
N LYS A 176 17.93 9.17 9.63
CA LYS A 176 17.86 8.62 10.98
C LYS A 176 17.65 9.71 12.03
N GLU A 177 18.23 10.88 11.81
CA GLU A 177 18.13 12.03 12.70
C GLU A 177 17.57 13.24 11.95
N ASP A 178 16.85 14.10 12.68
CA ASP A 178 16.37 15.37 12.13
C ASP A 178 17.56 16.28 11.79
N ILE A 179 17.53 16.86 10.59
CA ILE A 179 18.50 17.90 10.21
C ILE A 179 18.19 19.13 11.05
N LYS A 180 19.09 19.48 11.97
CA LYS A 180 19.04 20.76 12.68
C LYS A 180 19.41 21.88 11.71
N THR A 181 18.43 22.69 11.31
CA THR A 181 18.65 23.95 10.56
C THR A 181 19.03 25.07 11.49
#